data_0df766b55df46ccee2ef9f1c446529e5
#
_entry.id   0df766b55df46ccee2ef9f1c446529e5
#
_cell.length_a   1.000
_cell.length_b   1.000
_cell.length_c   1.000
_cell.angle_alpha   90.00
_cell.angle_beta   90.00
_cell.angle_gamma   90.00
#
_symmetry.space_group_name_H-M   'P 1'
#
loop_
_entity.id
_entity.type
_entity.pdbx_description
1 polymer ?
#
loop_
_entity_poly.entity_id
_entity_poly.type
_entity_poly.pdbx_seq_one_letter_code
_entity_poly.pdbx_strand_id
1 'polypeptide(L)'
;MKKILFLLVIVFGVNKTWAQGCSDAGICSINHGFQTAEKQFKNTIEVAAVYSLGEADVQYFSPYVSYTKRFNDRYSFTSKVTLSTAHGSFGTRTQLGDAFLIGNYSFKEKKNSQWSALLGFKFPFTASNLKINGYSLPLDYQSSLGTIDLFLGTNFHYRRWDFNAALQIPVINLNKNSYFKEYSGTDDFPSTNLFERKPDALWRASYSIKTPNKKITFKPNLLFIYHLGEDTYENIFSQRESIKGSDGLTVNGNWITTYYFNKQNSIELSAAVPFVVRDIRPDGLTRSFVLGILYQYSF
;
A
#
# COMPACT_ATOMS: atom_id res chain seq x y z
N MET A 1 19.45 4.59 31.03
CA MET A 1 18.61 5.30 30.01
C MET A 1 19.41 6.14 29.02
N LYS A 2 20.54 6.82 29.41
CA LYS A 2 21.35 7.63 28.45
C LYS A 2 22.12 6.84 27.37
N LYS A 3 22.43 5.57 27.60
CA LYS A 3 23.17 4.72 26.62
C LYS A 3 22.31 4.16 25.48
N ILE A 4 20.99 4.06 25.67
CA ILE A 4 20.05 3.59 24.63
C ILE A 4 19.75 4.70 23.61
N LEU A 5 19.73 5.95 24.06
CA LEU A 5 19.52 7.10 23.18
C LEU A 5 20.70 7.33 22.21
N PHE A 6 21.92 6.98 22.64
CA PHE A 6 23.13 7.12 21.82
C PHE A 6 23.23 6.06 20.70
N LEU A 7 22.67 4.87 20.94
CA LEU A 7 22.62 3.80 19.92
C LEU A 7 21.63 4.11 18.79
N LEU A 8 20.56 4.86 19.08
CA LEU A 8 19.56 5.26 18.08
C LEU A 8 20.09 6.33 17.11
N VAL A 9 21.06 7.16 17.54
CA VAL A 9 21.63 8.24 16.72
C VAL A 9 22.72 7.73 15.75
N ILE A 10 23.40 6.61 16.07
CA ILE A 10 24.46 6.05 15.21
C ILE A 10 23.90 5.31 13.99
N VAL A 11 22.65 4.86 14.01
CA VAL A 11 22.00 4.16 12.87
C VAL A 11 21.58 5.11 11.74
N PHE A 12 21.54 6.43 12.00
CA PHE A 12 21.16 7.45 11.00
C PHE A 12 22.33 8.09 10.25
N GLY A 13 23.55 7.59 10.41
CA GLY A 13 24.75 8.06 9.73
C GLY A 13 25.00 7.37 8.38
N VAL A 14 24.62 8.04 7.31
CA VAL A 14 25.16 7.97 5.94
C VAL A 14 24.98 6.66 5.18
N ASN A 15 23.98 6.66 4.34
CA ASN A 15 24.09 6.22 2.93
C ASN A 15 22.87 6.81 2.20
N LYS A 16 23.03 7.30 0.98
CA LYS A 16 21.92 7.61 0.07
C LYS A 16 21.21 6.29 -0.28
N THR A 17 20.48 5.73 0.66
CA THR A 17 19.62 4.60 0.44
C THR A 17 18.34 5.13 -0.19
N TRP A 18 18.16 4.82 -1.44
CA TRP A 18 16.90 4.98 -2.16
C TRP A 18 15.89 4.10 -1.46
N ALA A 19 14.93 4.72 -0.84
CA ALA A 19 14.06 4.05 0.11
C ALA A 19 12.61 3.97 -0.42
N GLN A 20 11.90 2.86 -0.18
CA GLN A 20 10.52 2.64 -0.63
C GLN A 20 9.54 2.41 0.53
N GLY A 21 8.50 3.25 0.61
CA GLY A 21 7.29 2.96 1.37
C GLY A 21 6.24 2.23 0.51
N CYS A 22 5.26 1.62 1.15
CA CYS A 22 4.14 0.97 0.50
C CYS A 22 3.20 2.00 -0.13
N SER A 23 2.82 1.81 -1.39
CA SER A 23 1.87 2.68 -2.08
C SER A 23 0.41 2.35 -1.76
N ASP A 24 -0.48 3.30 -2.06
CA ASP A 24 -1.92 3.16 -1.86
C ASP A 24 -2.60 2.21 -2.84
N ALA A 25 -1.96 1.89 -3.96
CA ALA A 25 -2.53 1.09 -5.05
C ALA A 25 -2.27 -0.41 -4.93
N GLY A 26 -1.55 -0.87 -3.89
CA GLY A 26 -1.20 -2.27 -3.71
C GLY A 26 -1.82 -2.92 -2.48
N ILE A 27 -1.42 -4.17 -2.24
CA ILE A 27 -1.83 -5.01 -1.10
C ILE A 27 -1.57 -4.35 0.27
N CYS A 28 -0.68 -3.36 0.33
CA CYS A 28 -0.38 -2.59 1.53
C CYS A 28 -1.53 -1.70 1.95
N SER A 29 -2.31 -1.21 0.99
CA SER A 29 -3.47 -0.37 1.24
C SER A 29 -4.63 -1.11 1.93
N ILE A 30 -4.56 -2.45 1.96
CA ILE A 30 -5.53 -3.32 2.64
C ILE A 30 -5.18 -3.52 4.12
N ASN A 31 -4.25 -2.75 4.68
CA ASN A 31 -3.76 -2.95 6.06
C ASN A 31 -4.90 -3.12 7.08
N HIS A 32 -5.95 -2.29 6.97
CA HIS A 32 -7.13 -2.37 7.83
C HIS A 32 -8.03 -3.57 7.50
N GLY A 33 -7.98 -4.11 6.27
CA GLY A 33 -8.65 -5.35 5.90
C GLY A 33 -8.15 -6.58 6.65
N PHE A 34 -6.90 -6.56 7.15
CA PHE A 34 -6.34 -7.61 8.02
C PHE A 34 -6.64 -7.39 9.51
N GLN A 35 -7.14 -6.23 9.90
CA GLN A 35 -7.50 -5.99 11.30
C GLN A 35 -8.87 -6.60 11.57
N THR A 36 -8.95 -7.44 12.59
CA THR A 36 -10.23 -7.82 13.16
C THR A 36 -10.85 -6.56 13.76
N ALA A 37 -11.89 -6.03 13.11
CA ALA A 37 -12.64 -4.90 13.65
C ALA A 37 -13.07 -5.20 15.08
N GLU A 38 -13.03 -4.22 15.99
CA GLU A 38 -13.45 -4.42 17.39
C GLU A 38 -14.84 -5.06 17.43
N LYS A 39 -14.97 -6.17 18.15
CA LYS A 39 -16.20 -6.99 18.19
C LYS A 39 -17.44 -6.22 18.67
N GLN A 40 -17.25 -5.02 19.22
CA GLN A 40 -18.31 -4.20 19.83
C GLN A 40 -19.16 -3.44 18.78
N PHE A 41 -18.61 -3.06 17.63
CA PHE A 41 -19.30 -2.24 16.64
C PHE A 41 -19.60 -3.02 15.35
N LYS A 42 -20.73 -2.69 14.72
CA LYS A 42 -21.14 -3.34 13.46
C LYS A 42 -20.65 -2.59 12.23
N ASN A 43 -20.46 -1.30 12.36
CA ASN A 43 -20.07 -0.44 11.24
C ASN A 43 -18.84 0.39 11.61
N THR A 44 -17.96 0.62 10.68
CA THR A 44 -16.79 1.49 10.82
C THR A 44 -16.58 2.28 9.55
N ILE A 45 -16.43 3.59 9.67
CA ILE A 45 -16.03 4.49 8.61
C ILE A 45 -14.63 4.98 8.92
N GLU A 46 -13.79 4.99 7.91
CA GLU A 46 -12.43 5.53 7.97
C GLU A 46 -12.24 6.58 6.89
N VAL A 47 -11.64 7.70 7.27
CA VAL A 47 -11.22 8.75 6.35
C VAL A 47 -9.74 8.99 6.60
N ALA A 48 -8.94 8.90 5.55
CA ALA A 48 -7.50 9.02 5.66
C ALA A 48 -6.92 9.95 4.61
N ALA A 49 -5.77 10.51 4.92
CA ALA A 49 -4.90 11.22 4.01
C ALA A 49 -3.49 10.65 4.12
N VAL A 50 -2.88 10.33 2.98
CA VAL A 50 -1.54 9.78 2.90
C VAL A 50 -0.70 10.70 2.03
N TYR A 51 0.41 11.16 2.57
CA TYR A 51 1.45 11.90 1.83
C TYR A 51 2.65 10.98 1.63
N SER A 52 3.24 11.02 0.46
CA SER A 52 4.43 10.22 0.18
C SER A 52 5.33 10.85 -0.89
N LEU A 53 6.61 10.49 -0.83
CA LEU A 53 7.62 10.86 -1.81
C LEU A 53 7.95 9.63 -2.66
N GLY A 54 7.94 9.78 -3.98
CA GLY A 54 8.27 8.73 -4.94
C GLY A 54 9.66 8.87 -5.53
N GLU A 55 9.87 8.25 -6.69
CA GLU A 55 11.05 8.42 -7.51
C GLU A 55 11.02 9.76 -8.24
N ALA A 56 12.18 10.22 -8.69
CA ALA A 56 12.35 11.47 -9.45
C ALA A 56 11.60 12.66 -8.82
N ASP A 57 11.64 12.76 -7.48
CA ASP A 57 11.01 13.81 -6.68
C ASP A 57 9.49 13.94 -6.86
N VAL A 58 8.81 12.90 -7.36
CA VAL A 58 7.35 12.89 -7.46
C VAL A 58 6.73 12.82 -6.06
N GLN A 59 5.87 13.79 -5.77
CA GLN A 59 5.12 13.87 -4.52
C GLN A 59 3.70 13.37 -4.74
N TYR A 60 3.20 12.62 -3.76
CA TYR A 60 1.85 12.06 -3.83
C TYR A 60 1.03 12.49 -2.61
N PHE A 61 -0.23 12.80 -2.88
CA PHE A 61 -1.26 12.96 -1.86
C PHE A 61 -2.43 12.06 -2.21
N SER A 62 -2.68 11.05 -1.35
CA SER A 62 -3.61 9.96 -1.66
C SER A 62 -4.62 9.80 -0.52
N PRO A 63 -5.68 10.63 -0.48
CA PRO A 63 -6.77 10.44 0.46
C PRO A 63 -7.64 9.24 0.07
N TYR A 64 -8.26 8.61 1.08
CA TYR A 64 -9.23 7.56 0.86
C TYR A 64 -10.35 7.56 1.90
N VAL A 65 -11.45 6.93 1.52
CA VAL A 65 -12.56 6.62 2.43
C VAL A 65 -12.79 5.11 2.38
N SER A 66 -12.98 4.50 3.55
CA SER A 66 -13.40 3.11 3.66
C SER A 66 -14.61 2.95 4.57
N TYR A 67 -15.41 1.94 4.27
CA TYR A 67 -16.53 1.51 5.10
C TYR A 67 -16.44 0.02 5.32
N THR A 68 -16.44 -0.37 6.59
CA THR A 68 -16.46 -1.78 7.01
C THR A 68 -17.77 -2.10 7.69
N LYS A 69 -18.46 -3.13 7.22
CA LYS A 69 -19.63 -3.72 7.84
C LYS A 69 -19.30 -5.10 8.40
N ARG A 70 -19.56 -5.29 9.68
CA ARG A 70 -19.53 -6.59 10.32
C ARG A 70 -20.94 -7.16 10.35
N PHE A 71 -21.14 -8.32 9.74
CA PHE A 71 -22.41 -9.02 9.73
C PHE A 71 -22.62 -9.82 11.03
N ASN A 72 -21.53 -10.44 11.50
CA ASN A 72 -21.48 -11.19 12.75
C ASN A 72 -20.01 -11.32 13.23
N ASP A 73 -19.75 -12.15 14.24
CA ASP A 73 -18.39 -12.33 14.81
C ASP A 73 -17.39 -12.97 13.85
N ARG A 74 -17.86 -13.54 12.73
CA ARG A 74 -17.02 -14.23 11.77
C ARG A 74 -16.86 -13.51 10.45
N TYR A 75 -17.87 -12.79 9.97
CA TYR A 75 -17.90 -12.20 8.65
C TYR A 75 -17.90 -10.68 8.73
N SER A 76 -16.98 -10.07 8.01
CA SER A 76 -16.98 -8.64 7.72
C SER A 76 -16.69 -8.37 6.26
N PHE A 77 -17.14 -7.21 5.79
CA PHE A 77 -16.94 -6.74 4.44
C PHE A 77 -16.47 -5.29 4.49
N THR A 78 -15.44 -4.97 3.75
CA THR A 78 -14.87 -3.62 3.64
C THR A 78 -14.93 -3.16 2.19
N SER A 79 -15.40 -1.95 1.96
CA SER A 79 -15.26 -1.22 0.71
C SER A 79 -14.36 -0.01 0.93
N LYS A 80 -13.45 0.26 -0.02
CA LYS A 80 -12.53 1.40 0.04
C LYS A 80 -12.45 2.03 -1.34
N VAL A 81 -12.39 3.38 -1.38
CA VAL A 81 -12.16 4.16 -2.62
C VAL A 81 -11.03 5.13 -2.37
N THR A 82 -10.11 5.23 -3.32
CA THR A 82 -8.94 6.10 -3.25
C THR A 82 -9.03 7.24 -4.25
N LEU A 83 -8.47 8.39 -3.88
CA LEU A 83 -8.13 9.48 -4.77
C LEU A 83 -6.61 9.59 -4.78
N SER A 84 -6.01 9.99 -5.90
CA SER A 84 -4.57 10.17 -5.99
C SER A 84 -4.22 11.46 -6.70
N THR A 85 -3.39 12.27 -6.07
CA THR A 85 -2.72 13.43 -6.67
C THR A 85 -1.24 13.10 -6.78
N ALA A 86 -0.63 13.36 -7.95
CA ALA A 86 0.81 13.32 -8.14
C ALA A 86 1.29 14.66 -8.65
N HIS A 87 2.44 15.13 -8.14
CA HIS A 87 3.10 16.38 -8.51
C HIS A 87 4.59 16.14 -8.73
N GLY A 88 5.15 16.64 -9.82
CA GLY A 88 6.56 16.53 -10.14
C GLY A 88 6.88 17.17 -11.50
N SER A 89 7.96 16.70 -12.16
CA SER A 89 8.51 17.30 -13.41
C SER A 89 7.49 17.35 -14.56
N PHE A 90 6.57 16.39 -14.67
CA PHE A 90 5.50 16.39 -15.67
C PHE A 90 4.26 17.19 -15.26
N GLY A 91 4.30 17.95 -14.15
CA GLY A 91 3.19 18.74 -13.64
C GLY A 91 2.38 18.05 -12.54
N THR A 92 1.13 18.48 -12.39
CA THR A 92 0.22 17.96 -11.34
C THR A 92 -0.99 17.30 -11.98
N ARG A 93 -1.37 16.15 -11.44
CA ARG A 93 -2.62 15.48 -11.80
C ARG A 93 -3.37 15.03 -10.54
N THR A 94 -4.71 15.01 -10.61
CA THR A 94 -5.59 14.46 -9.58
C THR A 94 -6.68 13.62 -10.25
N GLN A 95 -6.81 12.36 -9.85
CA GLN A 95 -7.80 11.43 -10.39
C GLN A 95 -8.24 10.43 -9.31
N LEU A 96 -9.44 9.85 -9.49
CA LEU A 96 -9.84 8.66 -8.75
C LEU A 96 -8.83 7.53 -9.04
N GLY A 97 -8.44 6.81 -8.00
CA GLY A 97 -7.47 5.72 -8.08
C GLY A 97 -8.16 4.36 -8.30
N ASP A 98 -8.35 3.62 -7.21
CA ASP A 98 -8.91 2.27 -7.24
C ASP A 98 -10.05 2.14 -6.22
N ALA A 99 -11.00 1.23 -6.50
CA ALA A 99 -11.96 0.71 -5.54
C ALA A 99 -11.52 -0.67 -5.06
N PHE A 100 -11.66 -0.92 -3.75
CA PHE A 100 -11.36 -2.22 -3.13
C PHE A 100 -12.62 -2.78 -2.48
N LEU A 101 -12.88 -4.07 -2.68
CA LEU A 101 -13.93 -4.83 -2.03
C LEU A 101 -13.30 -6.04 -1.35
N ILE A 102 -13.44 -6.14 -0.02
CA ILE A 102 -12.70 -7.10 0.78
C ILE A 102 -13.65 -7.82 1.72
N GLY A 103 -13.75 -9.15 1.60
CA GLY A 103 -14.42 -10.02 2.54
C GLY A 103 -13.42 -10.65 3.51
N ASN A 104 -13.76 -10.66 4.80
CA ASN A 104 -12.98 -11.32 5.83
C ASN A 104 -13.80 -12.39 6.53
N TYR A 105 -13.15 -13.53 6.81
CA TYR A 105 -13.68 -14.60 7.63
C TYR A 105 -12.77 -14.85 8.82
N SER A 106 -13.28 -14.66 10.04
CA SER A 106 -12.58 -14.94 11.29
C SER A 106 -12.95 -16.35 11.80
N PHE A 107 -11.94 -17.21 11.93
CA PHE A 107 -12.13 -18.52 12.54
C PHE A 107 -12.40 -18.38 14.04
N LYS A 108 -12.87 -19.46 14.66
CA LYS A 108 -13.12 -19.46 16.11
C LYS A 108 -11.83 -19.20 16.88
N GLU A 109 -11.87 -18.24 17.79
CA GLU A 109 -10.77 -17.90 18.67
C GLU A 109 -10.39 -19.08 19.58
N LYS A 110 -9.08 -19.35 19.73
CA LYS A 110 -8.53 -20.38 20.62
C LYS A 110 -7.57 -19.73 21.61
N LYS A 111 -7.93 -19.75 22.92
CA LYS A 111 -7.17 -19.14 24.04
C LYS A 111 -6.67 -17.73 23.71
N ASN A 112 -5.51 -17.56 23.14
CA ASN A 112 -4.89 -16.26 22.84
C ASN A 112 -4.55 -16.12 21.35
N SER A 113 -5.16 -16.93 20.49
CA SER A 113 -4.86 -16.94 19.06
C SER A 113 -6.14 -16.93 18.22
N GLN A 114 -6.10 -16.23 17.11
CA GLN A 114 -7.18 -16.16 16.14
C GLN A 114 -6.61 -16.18 14.73
N TRP A 115 -7.18 -17.01 13.87
CA TRP A 115 -6.94 -16.98 12.44
C TRP A 115 -8.06 -16.24 11.74
N SER A 116 -7.73 -15.58 10.66
CA SER A 116 -8.72 -15.07 9.70
C SER A 116 -8.21 -15.23 8.28
N ALA A 117 -9.15 -15.38 7.34
CA ALA A 117 -8.89 -15.41 5.90
C ALA A 117 -9.48 -14.17 5.24
N LEU A 118 -8.83 -13.69 4.19
CA LEU A 118 -9.21 -12.53 3.42
C LEU A 118 -9.33 -12.91 1.94
N LEU A 119 -10.41 -12.49 1.32
CA LEU A 119 -10.61 -12.50 -0.12
C LEU A 119 -10.99 -11.08 -0.54
N GLY A 120 -10.32 -10.52 -1.54
CA GLY A 120 -10.62 -9.17 -1.99
C GLY A 120 -10.38 -8.99 -3.48
N PHE A 121 -10.95 -7.89 -4.00
CA PHE A 121 -10.76 -7.44 -5.38
C PHE A 121 -10.44 -5.95 -5.39
N LYS A 122 -9.56 -5.55 -6.31
CA LYS A 122 -9.31 -4.16 -6.69
C LYS A 122 -9.88 -3.92 -8.07
N PHE A 123 -10.57 -2.81 -8.25
CA PHE A 123 -11.12 -2.34 -9.52
C PHE A 123 -10.55 -0.97 -9.85
N PRO A 124 -9.94 -0.78 -11.04
CA PRO A 124 -9.38 0.51 -11.43
C PRO A 124 -10.48 1.45 -11.92
N PHE A 125 -10.39 2.74 -11.53
CA PHE A 125 -11.25 3.78 -12.14
C PHE A 125 -10.66 4.34 -13.44
N THR A 126 -9.38 4.06 -13.73
CA THR A 126 -8.70 4.51 -14.94
C THR A 126 -7.91 3.37 -15.59
N ALA A 127 -7.71 3.49 -16.89
CA ALA A 127 -6.91 2.55 -17.67
C ALA A 127 -5.42 2.94 -17.72
N SER A 128 -4.94 3.76 -16.80
CA SER A 128 -3.53 4.23 -16.74
C SER A 128 -3.09 5.00 -18.01
N ASN A 129 -3.99 5.71 -18.64
CA ASN A 129 -3.77 6.34 -19.95
C ASN A 129 -3.84 7.87 -19.91
N LEU A 130 -3.63 8.47 -18.75
CA LEU A 130 -3.61 9.92 -18.62
C LEU A 130 -2.46 10.53 -19.42
N LYS A 131 -2.76 11.64 -20.08
CA LYS A 131 -1.85 12.50 -20.83
C LYS A 131 -1.96 13.93 -20.36
N ILE A 132 -0.85 14.67 -20.41
CA ILE A 132 -0.83 16.12 -20.22
C ILE A 132 -0.36 16.76 -21.54
N ASN A 133 -1.11 17.72 -22.06
CA ASN A 133 -0.82 18.39 -23.33
C ASN A 133 -0.57 17.41 -24.50
N GLY A 134 -1.27 16.28 -24.51
CA GLY A 134 -1.12 15.23 -25.52
C GLY A 134 0.03 14.24 -25.27
N TYR A 135 0.91 14.51 -24.34
CA TYR A 135 2.04 13.62 -23.97
C TYR A 135 1.62 12.59 -22.94
N SER A 136 2.00 11.33 -23.17
CA SER A 136 1.76 10.23 -22.24
C SER A 136 2.60 10.39 -20.99
N LEU A 137 2.02 10.06 -19.84
CA LEU A 137 2.70 10.12 -18.55
C LEU A 137 3.17 8.74 -18.09
N PRO A 138 4.32 8.64 -17.39
CA PRO A 138 4.74 7.40 -16.75
C PRO A 138 3.75 6.93 -15.69
N LEU A 139 3.85 5.68 -15.24
CA LEU A 139 2.92 5.10 -14.27
C LEU A 139 2.94 5.82 -12.92
N ASP A 140 4.04 6.48 -12.58
CA ASP A 140 4.16 7.34 -11.40
C ASP A 140 3.12 8.47 -11.36
N TYR A 141 2.72 8.95 -12.52
CA TYR A 141 1.69 9.99 -12.66
C TYR A 141 0.29 9.42 -12.95
N GLN A 142 0.13 8.10 -13.02
CA GLN A 142 -1.17 7.48 -13.13
C GLN A 142 -1.79 7.26 -11.74
N SER A 143 -3.13 7.32 -11.64
CA SER A 143 -3.82 7.11 -10.35
C SER A 143 -4.12 5.65 -10.05
N SER A 144 -4.01 4.81 -11.06
CA SER A 144 -4.22 3.37 -11.03
C SER A 144 -3.31 2.70 -12.05
N LEU A 145 -2.99 1.43 -11.84
CA LEU A 145 -2.28 0.61 -12.84
C LEU A 145 -3.19 0.09 -13.95
N GLY A 146 -4.51 0.32 -13.86
CA GLY A 146 -5.46 -0.20 -14.84
C GLY A 146 -5.61 -1.71 -14.79
N THR A 147 -5.44 -2.35 -13.62
CA THR A 147 -5.59 -3.79 -13.45
C THR A 147 -6.71 -4.13 -12.47
N ILE A 148 -7.48 -5.18 -12.77
CA ILE A 148 -8.34 -5.83 -11.78
C ILE A 148 -7.50 -6.89 -11.09
N ASP A 149 -7.33 -6.74 -9.75
CA ASP A 149 -6.49 -7.62 -8.97
C ASP A 149 -7.32 -8.43 -7.98
N LEU A 150 -6.95 -9.70 -7.83
CA LEU A 150 -7.43 -10.60 -6.78
C LEU A 150 -6.47 -10.54 -5.59
N PHE A 151 -7.02 -10.42 -4.38
CA PHE A 151 -6.29 -10.54 -3.12
C PHE A 151 -6.72 -11.80 -2.38
N LEU A 152 -5.74 -12.61 -2.01
CA LEU A 152 -5.91 -13.77 -1.13
C LEU A 152 -5.00 -13.58 0.06
N GLY A 153 -5.54 -13.68 1.27
CA GLY A 153 -4.72 -13.44 2.46
C GLY A 153 -5.17 -14.20 3.69
N THR A 154 -4.28 -14.26 4.65
CA THR A 154 -4.53 -14.80 5.97
C THR A 154 -3.88 -13.90 7.03
N ASN A 155 -4.51 -13.83 8.19
CA ASN A 155 -3.97 -13.19 9.38
C ASN A 155 -3.96 -14.17 10.54
N PHE A 156 -2.86 -14.21 11.27
CA PHE A 156 -2.70 -14.96 12.51
C PHE A 156 -2.39 -13.98 13.65
N HIS A 157 -3.36 -13.79 14.54
CA HIS A 157 -3.19 -13.02 15.76
C HIS A 157 -2.80 -13.95 16.92
N TYR A 158 -1.72 -13.59 17.62
CA TYR A 158 -1.29 -14.29 18.83
C TYR A 158 -0.83 -13.31 19.91
N ARG A 159 -1.63 -13.13 20.96
CA ARG A 159 -1.36 -12.18 22.07
C ARG A 159 -1.22 -10.74 21.58
N ARG A 160 0.02 -10.27 21.40
CA ARG A 160 0.36 -8.91 20.93
C ARG A 160 0.92 -8.91 19.50
N TRP A 161 1.10 -10.08 18.91
CA TRP A 161 1.62 -10.25 17.56
C TRP A 161 0.49 -10.40 16.56
N ASP A 162 0.67 -9.77 15.40
CA ASP A 162 -0.13 -10.00 14.20
C ASP A 162 0.81 -10.39 13.06
N PHE A 163 0.54 -11.52 12.43
CA PHE A 163 1.23 -12.02 11.25
C PHE A 163 0.24 -12.06 10.09
N ASN A 164 0.59 -11.38 9.00
CA ASN A 164 -0.22 -11.37 7.78
C ASN A 164 0.58 -12.01 6.66
N ALA A 165 -0.08 -12.80 5.83
CA ALA A 165 0.46 -13.27 4.56
C ALA A 165 -0.62 -13.09 3.49
N ALA A 166 -0.23 -12.62 2.31
CA ALA A 166 -1.18 -12.41 1.22
C ALA A 166 -0.52 -12.48 -0.16
N LEU A 167 -1.35 -12.70 -1.17
CA LEU A 167 -1.03 -12.63 -2.58
C LEU A 167 -1.89 -11.57 -3.25
N GLN A 168 -1.30 -10.77 -4.12
CA GLN A 168 -1.98 -9.89 -5.06
C GLN A 168 -1.71 -10.41 -6.46
N ILE A 169 -2.77 -10.74 -7.19
CA ILE A 169 -2.69 -11.35 -8.51
C ILE A 169 -3.47 -10.47 -9.48
N PRO A 170 -2.82 -9.78 -10.42
CA PRO A 170 -3.50 -9.11 -11.53
C PRO A 170 -4.21 -10.17 -12.40
N VAL A 171 -5.54 -10.17 -12.40
CA VAL A 171 -6.35 -11.19 -13.14
C VAL A 171 -6.84 -10.66 -14.46
N ILE A 172 -7.06 -9.33 -14.59
CA ILE A 172 -7.44 -8.69 -15.84
C ILE A 172 -6.60 -7.43 -16.01
N ASN A 173 -5.89 -7.32 -17.12
CA ASN A 173 -5.14 -6.14 -17.48
C ASN A 173 -5.97 -5.24 -18.42
N LEU A 174 -6.33 -4.04 -17.94
CA LEU A 174 -7.02 -2.98 -18.67
C LEU A 174 -6.07 -1.79 -18.94
N ASN A 175 -4.78 -1.94 -18.65
CA ASN A 175 -3.77 -0.91 -18.82
C ASN A 175 -3.67 -0.48 -20.28
N LYS A 176 -3.73 0.82 -20.53
CA LYS A 176 -3.57 1.47 -21.84
C LYS A 176 -2.54 2.59 -21.77
N ASN A 177 -1.56 2.45 -20.89
CA ASN A 177 -0.46 3.38 -20.85
C ASN A 177 0.26 3.40 -22.19
N SER A 178 0.80 4.55 -22.58
CA SER A 178 1.54 4.72 -23.83
C SER A 178 2.80 5.56 -23.64
N TYR A 179 3.40 5.44 -22.45
CA TYR A 179 4.63 6.15 -22.13
C TYR A 179 5.86 5.39 -22.64
N PHE A 180 6.71 6.13 -23.34
CA PHE A 180 8.03 5.70 -23.79
C PHE A 180 9.07 6.70 -23.31
N LYS A 181 10.11 6.24 -22.62
CA LYS A 181 11.19 7.10 -22.13
C LYS A 181 11.92 7.78 -23.29
N GLU A 182 12.06 7.10 -24.43
CA GLU A 182 12.72 7.58 -25.65
C GLU A 182 12.08 8.87 -26.21
N TYR A 183 10.79 9.11 -25.89
CA TYR A 183 10.04 10.30 -26.35
C TYR A 183 9.76 11.29 -25.24
N SER A 184 10.18 11.02 -24.00
CA SER A 184 9.84 11.83 -22.83
C SER A 184 10.83 12.96 -22.55
N GLY A 185 12.04 12.90 -23.09
CA GLY A 185 13.14 13.83 -22.82
C GLY A 185 13.84 13.61 -21.47
N THR A 186 13.53 12.51 -20.76
CA THR A 186 14.17 12.13 -19.50
C THR A 186 14.34 10.60 -19.41
N ASP A 187 15.34 10.15 -18.68
CA ASP A 187 15.58 8.75 -18.36
C ASP A 187 15.08 8.36 -16.94
N ASP A 188 14.40 9.27 -16.25
CA ASP A 188 13.96 9.08 -14.85
C ASP A 188 12.95 7.96 -14.67
N PHE A 189 12.19 7.63 -15.73
CA PHE A 189 11.12 6.62 -15.70
C PHE A 189 11.30 5.60 -16.82
N PRO A 190 11.11 4.29 -16.57
CA PRO A 190 11.16 3.28 -17.62
C PRO A 190 9.96 3.38 -18.57
N SER A 191 10.11 2.89 -19.81
CA SER A 191 8.99 2.74 -20.75
C SER A 191 7.95 1.78 -20.19
N THR A 192 6.65 2.16 -20.29
CA THR A 192 5.52 1.44 -19.69
C THR A 192 4.33 1.32 -20.65
N ASN A 193 4.59 1.42 -21.96
CA ASN A 193 3.55 1.24 -22.95
C ASN A 193 2.88 -0.14 -22.82
N LEU A 194 1.54 -0.19 -22.72
CA LEU A 194 0.76 -1.41 -22.52
C LEU A 194 1.31 -2.32 -21.42
N PHE A 195 1.61 -1.71 -20.27
CA PHE A 195 2.26 -2.35 -19.13
C PHE A 195 1.48 -3.56 -18.61
N GLU A 196 2.22 -4.63 -18.29
CA GLU A 196 1.68 -5.83 -17.64
C GLU A 196 2.45 -6.10 -16.35
N ARG A 197 1.73 -6.08 -15.24
CA ARG A 197 2.26 -6.33 -13.91
C ARG A 197 2.26 -7.80 -13.56
N LYS A 198 3.31 -8.26 -12.86
CA LYS A 198 3.38 -9.59 -12.24
C LYS A 198 2.79 -9.59 -10.83
N PRO A 199 2.45 -10.77 -10.27
CA PRO A 199 1.90 -10.89 -8.93
C PRO A 199 2.88 -10.51 -7.83
N ASP A 200 2.34 -10.13 -6.65
CA ASP A 200 3.10 -9.92 -5.41
C ASP A 200 2.72 -10.92 -4.35
N ALA A 201 3.72 -11.36 -3.58
CA ALA A 201 3.56 -12.02 -2.30
C ALA A 201 3.93 -11.06 -1.16
N LEU A 202 3.09 -11.00 -0.14
CA LEU A 202 3.28 -10.14 1.02
C LEU A 202 3.36 -10.95 2.30
N TRP A 203 4.28 -10.58 3.18
CA TRP A 203 4.31 -11.02 4.57
C TRP A 203 4.56 -9.83 5.49
N ARG A 204 3.83 -9.76 6.63
CA ARG A 204 3.97 -8.69 7.63
C ARG A 204 3.97 -9.28 9.02
N ALA A 205 4.87 -8.79 9.88
CA ALA A 205 4.87 -9.04 11.30
C ALA A 205 4.73 -7.72 12.07
N SER A 206 3.73 -7.65 12.96
CA SER A 206 3.43 -6.46 13.75
C SER A 206 3.39 -6.80 15.24
N TYR A 207 3.82 -5.87 16.09
CA TYR A 207 3.75 -6.02 17.54
C TYR A 207 3.00 -4.85 18.19
N SER A 208 1.97 -5.14 18.98
CA SER A 208 1.11 -4.12 19.60
C SER A 208 1.56 -3.81 21.03
N ILE A 209 1.87 -2.53 21.30
CA ILE A 209 2.26 -1.99 22.61
C ILE A 209 1.18 -1.02 23.04
N LYS A 210 0.44 -1.35 24.11
CA LYS A 210 -0.63 -0.50 24.66
C LYS A 210 -0.15 0.22 25.90
N THR A 211 -0.48 1.52 26.01
CA THR A 211 -0.23 2.28 27.25
C THR A 211 -1.09 1.75 28.41
N PRO A 212 -0.70 1.98 29.69
CA PRO A 212 -1.47 1.51 30.85
C PRO A 212 -2.94 1.99 30.85
N ASN A 213 -3.19 3.22 30.41
CA ASN A 213 -4.53 3.81 30.30
C ASN A 213 -5.30 3.34 29.06
N LYS A 214 -4.70 2.50 28.21
CA LYS A 214 -5.24 1.93 26.94
C LYS A 214 -5.68 2.99 25.91
N LYS A 215 -5.30 4.26 26.08
CA LYS A 215 -5.64 5.33 25.15
C LYS A 215 -4.73 5.39 23.93
N ILE A 216 -3.50 4.86 24.05
CA ILE A 216 -2.54 4.86 22.94
C ILE A 216 -2.08 3.43 22.68
N THR A 217 -2.01 3.09 21.40
CA THR A 217 -1.40 1.85 20.92
C THR A 217 -0.29 2.21 19.95
N PHE A 218 0.90 1.67 20.16
CA PHE A 218 2.02 1.70 19.21
C PHE A 218 2.12 0.33 18.54
N LYS A 219 2.27 0.33 17.21
CA LYS A 219 2.32 -0.91 16.42
C LYS A 219 3.46 -0.85 15.39
N PRO A 220 4.74 -1.01 15.83
CA PRO A 220 5.83 -1.23 14.89
C PRO A 220 5.57 -2.51 14.09
N ASN A 221 5.95 -2.48 12.80
CA ASN A 221 5.86 -3.66 11.95
C ASN A 221 6.94 -3.68 10.86
N LEU A 222 7.27 -4.88 10.43
CA LEU A 222 8.08 -5.15 9.23
C LEU A 222 7.18 -5.75 8.17
N LEU A 223 7.31 -5.21 6.97
CA LEU A 223 6.56 -5.64 5.79
C LEU A 223 7.53 -6.08 4.72
N PHE A 224 7.36 -7.29 4.24
CA PHE A 224 8.09 -7.89 3.14
C PHE A 224 7.13 -8.04 1.96
N ILE A 225 7.55 -7.56 0.80
CA ILE A 225 6.82 -7.73 -0.46
C ILE A 225 7.80 -8.32 -1.46
N TYR A 226 7.44 -9.46 -2.03
CA TYR A 226 8.21 -10.08 -3.09
C TYR A 226 7.42 -10.03 -4.39
N HIS A 227 7.96 -9.31 -5.36
CA HIS A 227 7.43 -9.26 -6.72
C HIS A 227 7.87 -10.49 -7.48
N LEU A 228 6.90 -11.31 -7.93
CA LEU A 228 7.12 -12.70 -8.34
C LEU A 228 7.62 -12.88 -9.78
N GLY A 229 7.99 -11.80 -10.47
CA GLY A 229 8.57 -11.87 -11.80
C GLY A 229 8.74 -10.49 -12.42
N GLU A 230 9.52 -10.41 -13.47
CA GLU A 230 9.73 -9.15 -14.19
C GLU A 230 8.44 -8.69 -14.87
N ASP A 231 8.09 -7.43 -14.64
CA ASP A 231 7.01 -6.74 -15.37
C ASP A 231 7.37 -6.61 -16.84
N THR A 232 6.36 -6.43 -17.69
CA THR A 232 6.60 -6.33 -19.14
C THR A 232 5.89 -5.11 -19.73
N TYR A 233 6.43 -4.64 -20.84
CA TYR A 233 5.83 -3.58 -21.67
C TYR A 233 5.97 -3.93 -23.15
N GLU A 234 5.24 -3.24 -24.03
CA GLU A 234 5.38 -3.36 -25.47
C GLU A 234 6.29 -2.24 -25.99
N ASN A 235 7.40 -2.62 -26.65
CA ASN A 235 8.36 -1.69 -27.20
C ASN A 235 7.83 -0.99 -28.46
N ILE A 236 8.62 -0.07 -29.06
CA ILE A 236 8.26 0.69 -30.27
C ILE A 236 8.06 -0.18 -31.52
N PHE A 237 8.51 -1.44 -31.50
CA PHE A 237 8.32 -2.43 -32.58
C PHE A 237 7.15 -3.37 -32.32
N SER A 238 6.28 -3.07 -31.33
CA SER A 238 5.17 -3.92 -30.88
C SER A 238 5.61 -5.30 -30.40
N GLN A 239 6.81 -5.38 -29.80
CA GLN A 239 7.32 -6.61 -29.19
C GLN A 239 7.25 -6.49 -27.68
N ARG A 240 6.80 -7.58 -27.01
CA ARG A 240 6.75 -7.65 -25.56
C ARG A 240 8.15 -7.85 -24.99
N GLU A 241 8.57 -6.95 -24.11
CA GLU A 241 9.88 -6.98 -23.44
C GLU A 241 9.72 -6.98 -21.92
N SER A 242 10.61 -7.69 -21.23
CA SER A 242 10.73 -7.66 -19.78
C SER A 242 11.49 -6.41 -19.31
N ILE A 243 10.98 -5.79 -18.24
CA ILE A 243 11.67 -4.72 -17.53
C ILE A 243 12.58 -5.39 -16.51
N LYS A 244 13.84 -5.60 -16.88
CA LYS A 244 14.84 -6.30 -16.05
C LYS A 244 15.04 -5.60 -14.72
N GLY A 245 15.07 -6.37 -13.61
CA GLY A 245 15.22 -5.86 -12.26
C GLY A 245 13.93 -5.29 -11.65
N SER A 246 12.78 -5.49 -12.31
CA SER A 246 11.48 -5.12 -11.75
C SER A 246 10.92 -6.18 -10.80
N ASP A 247 11.48 -7.38 -10.74
CA ASP A 247 11.20 -8.40 -9.75
C ASP A 247 12.02 -8.22 -8.47
N GLY A 248 11.71 -8.96 -7.42
CA GLY A 248 12.53 -9.04 -6.22
C GLY A 248 11.86 -8.56 -4.94
N LEU A 249 12.68 -8.39 -3.91
CA LEU A 249 12.26 -8.14 -2.54
C LEU A 249 12.23 -6.64 -2.21
N THR A 250 11.14 -6.21 -1.57
CA THR A 250 11.03 -4.92 -0.88
C THR A 250 10.78 -5.18 0.60
N VAL A 251 11.52 -4.50 1.49
CA VAL A 251 11.35 -4.60 2.95
C VAL A 251 11.11 -3.21 3.50
N ASN A 252 9.96 -3.02 4.17
CA ASN A 252 9.58 -1.75 4.78
C ASN A 252 9.52 -1.87 6.30
N GLY A 253 10.05 -0.87 7.00
CA GLY A 253 9.79 -0.62 8.41
C GLY A 253 8.63 0.37 8.53
N ASN A 254 7.59 0.00 9.30
CA ASN A 254 6.44 0.87 9.52
C ASN A 254 6.23 1.09 11.01
N TRP A 255 5.77 2.28 11.34
CA TRP A 255 5.36 2.66 12.68
C TRP A 255 3.95 3.21 12.65
N ILE A 256 3.07 2.62 13.47
CA ILE A 256 1.67 3.04 13.58
C ILE A 256 1.40 3.45 15.01
N THR A 257 0.78 4.59 15.22
CA THR A 257 0.34 5.08 16.53
C THR A 257 -1.13 5.41 16.46
N THR A 258 -1.94 4.72 17.25
CA THR A 258 -3.39 4.98 17.35
C THR A 258 -3.72 5.62 18.70
N TYR A 259 -4.43 6.74 18.69
CA TYR A 259 -5.00 7.39 19.87
C TYR A 259 -6.51 7.21 19.88
N TYR A 260 -7.05 6.65 20.95
CA TYR A 260 -8.48 6.43 21.17
C TYR A 260 -9.06 7.56 22.00
N PHE A 261 -9.89 8.43 21.40
CA PHE A 261 -10.65 9.46 22.13
C PHE A 261 -11.68 8.80 23.03
N ASN A 262 -12.39 7.82 22.49
CA ASN A 262 -13.36 6.96 23.18
C ASN A 262 -13.43 5.60 22.44
N LYS A 263 -14.44 4.77 22.76
CA LYS A 263 -14.63 3.46 22.13
C LYS A 263 -15.00 3.54 20.64
N GLN A 264 -15.60 4.64 20.22
CA GLN A 264 -16.10 4.82 18.84
C GLN A 264 -15.12 5.57 17.96
N ASN A 265 -14.30 6.46 18.53
CA ASN A 265 -13.48 7.42 17.79
C ASN A 265 -12.01 7.22 18.07
N SER A 266 -11.22 7.11 17.03
CA SER A 266 -9.76 7.08 17.10
C SER A 266 -9.12 7.85 15.96
N ILE A 267 -7.89 8.27 16.18
CA ILE A 267 -6.99 8.80 15.17
C ILE A 267 -5.74 7.94 15.10
N GLU A 268 -5.27 7.67 13.90
CA GLU A 268 -4.07 6.90 13.65
C GLU A 268 -3.06 7.75 12.87
N LEU A 269 -1.82 7.74 13.30
CA LEU A 269 -0.67 8.28 12.60
C LEU A 269 0.23 7.12 12.19
N SER A 270 0.64 7.11 10.94
CA SER A 270 1.52 6.08 10.39
C SER A 270 2.70 6.71 9.67
N ALA A 271 3.87 6.09 9.80
CA ALA A 271 5.07 6.43 9.05
C ALA A 271 5.70 5.15 8.52
N ALA A 272 6.21 5.17 7.29
CA ALA A 272 6.87 4.04 6.68
C ALA A 272 8.11 4.48 5.92
N VAL A 273 9.16 3.67 6.05
CA VAL A 273 10.41 3.80 5.30
C VAL A 273 10.86 2.41 4.86
N PRO A 274 11.41 2.27 3.66
CA PRO A 274 11.97 0.99 3.23
C PRO A 274 13.43 0.85 3.64
N PHE A 275 13.82 -0.41 3.81
CA PHE A 275 15.19 -0.83 4.08
C PHE A 275 15.81 -1.56 2.89
N VAL A 276 14.99 -2.22 2.08
CA VAL A 276 15.38 -2.94 0.86
C VAL A 276 14.38 -2.62 -0.24
N VAL A 277 14.85 -2.46 -1.46
CA VAL A 277 14.02 -2.13 -2.63
C VAL A 277 14.48 -2.91 -3.86
N ARG A 278 13.58 -3.13 -4.81
CA ARG A 278 13.86 -3.67 -6.14
C ARG A 278 14.71 -2.66 -6.95
N ASP A 279 15.45 -3.14 -7.92
CA ASP A 279 16.33 -2.30 -8.75
C ASP A 279 15.53 -1.31 -9.61
N ILE A 280 14.48 -1.78 -10.28
CA ILE A 280 13.58 -0.97 -11.11
C ILE A 280 12.13 -1.17 -10.67
N ARG A 281 11.35 -0.10 -10.68
CA ARG A 281 9.99 -0.05 -10.12
C ARG A 281 9.03 0.66 -11.07
N PRO A 282 8.73 0.02 -12.20
CA PRO A 282 7.96 0.64 -13.28
C PRO A 282 6.50 0.88 -12.90
N ASP A 283 6.01 0.22 -11.86
CA ASP A 283 4.62 0.27 -11.42
C ASP A 283 4.23 1.59 -10.73
N GLY A 284 5.15 2.56 -10.60
CA GLY A 284 4.89 3.85 -9.94
C GLY A 284 4.44 3.73 -8.48
N LEU A 285 4.62 2.56 -7.87
CA LEU A 285 4.19 2.28 -6.50
C LEU A 285 5.29 2.54 -5.47
N THR A 286 6.40 3.04 -5.93
CA THR A 286 7.59 3.32 -5.12
C THR A 286 7.41 4.56 -4.29
N ARG A 287 7.75 4.47 -3.01
CA ARG A 287 7.72 5.59 -2.07
C ARG A 287 8.97 5.56 -1.20
N SER A 288 9.74 6.66 -1.23
CA SER A 288 10.92 6.83 -0.37
C SER A 288 10.54 7.12 1.08
N PHE A 289 9.35 7.67 1.29
CA PHE A 289 8.79 7.97 2.60
C PHE A 289 7.27 8.01 2.48
N VAL A 290 6.57 7.50 3.48
CA VAL A 290 5.10 7.59 3.58
C VAL A 290 4.72 8.10 4.96
N LEU A 291 3.82 9.07 5.01
CA LEU A 291 3.19 9.59 6.21
C LEU A 291 1.67 9.54 6.04
N GLY A 292 0.98 8.90 6.97
CA GLY A 292 -0.48 8.78 6.94
C GLY A 292 -1.13 9.31 8.20
N ILE A 293 -2.31 9.90 8.03
CA ILE A 293 -3.25 10.23 9.09
C ILE A 293 -4.59 9.61 8.74
N LEU A 294 -5.22 8.94 9.71
CA LEU A 294 -6.50 8.30 9.55
C LEU A 294 -7.40 8.62 10.75
N TYR A 295 -8.63 9.00 10.48
CA TYR A 295 -9.68 9.08 11.47
C TYR A 295 -10.67 7.95 11.28
N GLN A 296 -10.99 7.25 12.38
CA GLN A 296 -11.91 6.13 12.42
C GLN A 296 -13.10 6.44 13.32
N TYR A 297 -14.31 6.16 12.81
CA TYR A 297 -15.56 6.21 13.55
C TYR A 297 -16.30 4.87 13.47
N SER A 298 -16.59 4.26 14.63
CA SER A 298 -17.26 2.96 14.74
C SER A 298 -18.61 3.09 15.45
N PHE A 299 -19.69 2.45 14.92
CA PHE A 299 -21.06 2.57 15.42
C PHE A 299 -21.91 1.29 15.21
#